data_7c14eeac2735cf58f3e97a38128aa3e4
#
_entry.id   7c14eeac2735cf58f3e97a38128aa3e4
#
_cell.length_a   1.000
_cell.length_b   1.000
_cell.length_c   1.000
_cell.angle_alpha   90.00
_cell.angle_beta   90.00
_cell.angle_gamma   90.00
#
_symmetry.space_group_name_H-M   'P 1'
#
loop_
_entity.id
_entity.type
_entity.pdbx_description
1 polymer ?
#
loop_
_entity_poly.entity_id
_entity_poly.type
_entity_poly.pdbx_seq_one_letter_code
_entity_poly.pdbx_strand_id
1 'polypeptide(L)'
;MAELKDRLRADLNDAMRARDQVRMRTLRLALTSITNEEVSGASARDLSDEEVVKVLTREARKRREAAEAFGAAGRDEQAAAERAEGEVLAGYLPAQLSDDELATLVSAAIAETGASGMQGMGQVMKTLTPRVAGRADGARVAAEVRRRLSAS
;
A
#
# COMPACT_ATOMS: atom_id res chain seq x y z
N MET A 1 10.02 -18.31 7.16
CA MET A 1 10.42 -16.87 7.06
C MET A 1 9.92 -16.30 5.74
N ALA A 2 9.51 -15.05 5.73
CA ALA A 2 9.02 -14.42 4.52
C ALA A 2 10.18 -14.16 3.55
N GLU A 3 10.07 -14.66 2.35
CA GLU A 3 11.07 -14.43 1.28
C GLU A 3 11.19 -12.94 0.94
N LEU A 4 10.07 -12.23 0.96
CA LEU A 4 10.05 -10.79 0.67
C LEU A 4 10.82 -9.99 1.72
N LYS A 5 10.68 -10.34 2.99
CA LYS A 5 11.44 -9.71 4.07
C LYS A 5 12.95 -9.95 3.91
N ASP A 6 13.34 -11.16 3.54
CA ASP A 6 14.73 -11.49 3.30
C ASP A 6 15.29 -10.74 2.10
N ARG A 7 14.49 -10.58 1.04
CA ARG A 7 14.85 -9.78 -0.12
C ARG A 7 15.07 -8.31 0.26
N LEU A 8 14.19 -7.74 1.09
CA LEU A 8 14.35 -6.36 1.58
C LEU A 8 15.66 -6.19 2.34
N ARG A 9 16.03 -7.16 3.17
CA ARG A 9 17.31 -7.14 3.91
C ARG A 9 18.52 -7.21 2.99
N ALA A 10 18.48 -8.10 2.01
CA ALA A 10 19.56 -8.25 1.04
C ALA A 10 19.73 -6.95 0.22
N ASP A 11 18.62 -6.38 -0.22
CA ASP A 11 18.62 -5.14 -1.00
C ASP A 11 19.10 -3.95 -0.16
N LEU A 12 18.79 -3.93 1.14
CA LEU A 12 19.36 -2.92 2.04
C LEU A 12 20.88 -3.01 2.11
N ASN A 13 21.42 -4.22 2.21
CA ASN A 13 22.87 -4.42 2.22
C ASN A 13 23.49 -3.93 0.92
N ASP A 14 22.85 -4.22 -0.22
CA ASP A 14 23.30 -3.75 -1.53
C ASP A 14 23.25 -2.22 -1.64
N ALA A 15 22.20 -1.59 -1.13
CA ALA A 15 22.06 -0.14 -1.11
C ALA A 15 23.15 0.50 -0.25
N MET A 16 23.50 -0.12 0.87
CA MET A 16 24.60 0.35 1.73
C MET A 16 25.93 0.30 1.01
N ARG A 17 26.21 -0.78 0.30
CA ARG A 17 27.46 -0.91 -0.50
C ARG A 17 27.50 0.12 -1.61
N ALA A 18 26.39 0.37 -2.27
CA ALA A 18 26.26 1.34 -3.36
C ALA A 18 26.18 2.78 -2.87
N ARG A 19 26.04 3.00 -1.55
CA ARG A 19 25.83 4.31 -0.94
C ARG A 19 24.59 5.03 -1.48
N ASP A 20 23.56 4.26 -1.80
CA ASP A 20 22.28 4.77 -2.28
C ASP A 20 21.43 5.19 -1.08
N GLN A 21 21.46 6.48 -0.77
CA GLN A 21 20.82 7.03 0.44
C GLN A 21 19.31 6.86 0.42
N VAL A 22 18.67 7.04 -0.72
CA VAL A 22 17.20 6.91 -0.84
C VAL A 22 16.78 5.48 -0.55
N ARG A 23 17.44 4.51 -1.19
CA ARG A 23 17.14 3.10 -0.98
C ARG A 23 17.42 2.66 0.45
N MET A 24 18.57 3.08 1.00
CA MET A 24 18.93 2.76 2.38
C MET A 24 17.85 3.21 3.35
N ARG A 25 17.46 4.47 3.26
CA ARG A 25 16.47 5.05 4.16
C ARG A 25 15.12 4.38 4.01
N THR A 26 14.68 4.19 2.77
CA THR A 26 13.37 3.58 2.48
C THR A 26 13.31 2.15 2.97
N LEU A 27 14.34 1.36 2.68
CA LEU A 27 14.37 -0.06 3.08
C LEU A 27 14.48 -0.22 4.60
N ARG A 28 15.23 0.65 5.28
CA ARG A 28 15.27 0.65 6.74
C ARG A 28 13.91 0.95 7.35
N LEU A 29 13.20 1.95 6.83
CA LEU A 29 11.86 2.29 7.30
C LEU A 29 10.88 1.14 7.07
N ALA A 30 10.95 0.51 5.90
CA ALA A 30 10.11 -0.64 5.58
C ALA A 30 10.34 -1.80 6.56
N LEU A 31 11.59 -2.14 6.83
CA LEU A 31 11.95 -3.20 7.77
C LEU A 31 11.53 -2.85 9.21
N THR A 32 11.65 -1.59 9.59
CA THR A 32 11.17 -1.11 10.89
C THR A 32 9.66 -1.27 11.01
N SER A 33 8.91 -0.92 9.99
CA SER A 33 7.44 -1.07 9.97
C SER A 33 7.04 -2.54 10.05
N ILE A 34 7.76 -3.42 9.37
CA ILE A 34 7.53 -4.87 9.45
C ILE A 34 7.79 -5.36 10.88
N THR A 35 8.91 -4.97 11.48
CA THR A 35 9.24 -5.35 12.85
C THR A 35 8.18 -4.87 13.84
N ASN A 36 7.71 -3.65 13.69
CA ASN A 36 6.65 -3.09 14.55
C ASN A 36 5.37 -3.91 14.45
N GLU A 37 5.02 -4.33 13.25
CA GLU A 37 3.83 -5.19 13.04
C GLU A 37 4.03 -6.57 13.68
N GLU A 38 5.23 -7.13 13.56
CA GLU A 38 5.57 -8.45 14.15
C GLU A 38 5.41 -8.48 15.65
N VAL A 39 5.63 -7.36 16.33
CA VAL A 39 5.55 -7.26 17.78
C VAL A 39 4.31 -6.54 18.30
N SER A 40 3.38 -6.17 17.43
CA SER A 40 2.19 -5.39 17.79
C SER A 40 1.11 -6.19 18.53
N GLY A 41 1.13 -7.51 18.41
CA GLY A 41 0.15 -8.38 19.04
C GLY A 41 0.58 -8.85 20.43
N ALA A 42 -0.18 -9.78 20.99
CA ALA A 42 0.07 -10.35 22.31
C ALA A 42 1.39 -11.12 22.39
N SER A 43 1.85 -11.66 21.24
CA SER A 43 3.15 -12.32 21.12
C SER A 43 3.79 -11.96 19.81
N ALA A 44 5.13 -11.95 19.78
CA ALA A 44 5.88 -11.70 18.56
C ALA A 44 5.67 -12.85 17.57
N ARG A 45 5.57 -12.51 16.28
CA ARG A 45 5.42 -13.50 15.21
C ARG A 45 6.07 -12.99 13.92
N ASP A 46 6.46 -13.90 13.07
CA ASP A 46 6.92 -13.56 11.72
C ASP A 46 5.72 -13.28 10.82
N LEU A 47 5.83 -12.28 9.96
CA LEU A 47 4.82 -11.98 8.96
C LEU A 47 5.00 -12.87 7.73
N SER A 48 3.89 -13.29 7.13
CA SER A 48 3.88 -13.93 5.81
C SER A 48 4.22 -12.90 4.72
N ASP A 49 4.54 -13.37 3.52
CA ASP A 49 4.75 -12.47 2.38
C ASP A 49 3.52 -11.60 2.10
N GLU A 50 2.32 -12.14 2.20
CA GLU A 50 1.07 -11.39 2.04
C GLU A 50 0.94 -10.26 3.06
N GLU A 51 1.31 -10.55 4.30
CA GLU A 51 1.29 -9.54 5.37
C GLU A 51 2.36 -8.47 5.16
N VAL A 52 3.55 -8.86 4.68
CA VAL A 52 4.60 -7.92 4.32
C VAL A 52 4.13 -7.01 3.20
N VAL A 53 3.48 -7.54 2.17
CA VAL A 53 2.89 -6.72 1.08
C VAL A 53 1.90 -5.70 1.64
N LYS A 54 1.06 -6.07 2.60
CA LYS A 54 0.14 -5.12 3.23
C LYS A 54 0.87 -3.99 3.94
N VAL A 55 1.94 -4.30 4.66
CA VAL A 55 2.75 -3.27 5.33
C VAL A 55 3.37 -2.34 4.30
N LEU A 56 3.97 -2.88 3.23
CA LEU A 56 4.60 -2.08 2.18
C LEU A 56 3.57 -1.22 1.42
N THR A 57 2.39 -1.75 1.16
CA THR A 57 1.30 -1.01 0.51
C THR A 57 0.88 0.19 1.35
N ARG A 58 0.77 0.01 2.66
CA ARG A 58 0.46 1.09 3.61
C ARG A 58 1.57 2.15 3.64
N GLU A 59 2.83 1.72 3.65
CA GLU A 59 3.97 2.64 3.62
C GLU A 59 4.02 3.42 2.29
N ALA A 60 3.75 2.77 1.17
CA ALA A 60 3.66 3.44 -0.13
C ALA A 60 2.55 4.50 -0.16
N ARG A 61 1.40 4.22 0.45
CA ARG A 61 0.33 5.19 0.59
C ARG A 61 0.78 6.41 1.38
N LYS A 62 1.46 6.20 2.50
CA LYS A 62 1.98 7.31 3.32
C LYS A 62 2.93 8.20 2.53
N ARG A 63 3.80 7.61 1.69
CA ARG A 63 4.72 8.37 0.84
C ARG A 63 3.94 9.20 -0.18
N ARG A 64 2.91 8.63 -0.79
CA ARG A 64 2.07 9.35 -1.75
C ARG A 64 1.32 10.51 -1.10
N GLU A 65 0.70 10.28 0.05
CA GLU A 65 -0.02 11.32 0.79
C GLU A 65 0.92 12.45 1.22
N ALA A 66 2.12 12.11 1.69
CA ALA A 66 3.13 13.10 2.07
C ALA A 66 3.59 13.90 0.86
N ALA A 67 3.81 13.24 -0.28
CA ALA A 67 4.20 13.92 -1.52
C ALA A 67 3.13 14.91 -1.98
N GLU A 68 1.86 14.52 -1.92
CA GLU A 68 0.75 15.40 -2.28
C GLU A 68 0.66 16.61 -1.32
N ALA A 69 0.82 16.37 -0.02
CA ALA A 69 0.79 17.43 0.98
C ALA A 69 1.95 18.43 0.81
N PHE A 70 3.16 17.93 0.57
CA PHE A 70 4.31 18.79 0.32
C PHE A 70 4.16 19.57 -0.99
N GLY A 71 3.67 18.92 -2.05
CA GLY A 71 3.43 19.58 -3.33
C GLY A 71 2.40 20.71 -3.20
N ALA A 72 1.32 20.47 -2.48
CA ALA A 72 0.28 21.48 -2.23
C ALA A 72 0.80 22.68 -1.42
N ALA A 73 1.81 22.44 -0.56
CA ALA A 73 2.45 23.48 0.25
C ALA A 73 3.60 24.17 -0.48
N GLY A 74 3.86 23.83 -1.75
CA GLY A 74 4.97 24.39 -2.53
C GLY A 74 6.34 23.86 -2.14
N ARG A 75 6.39 22.76 -1.39
CA ARG A 75 7.66 22.13 -0.95
C ARG A 75 8.05 21.02 -1.93
N ASP A 76 8.46 21.43 -3.12
CA ASP A 76 8.66 20.50 -4.24
C ASP A 76 9.81 19.52 -4.03
N GLU A 77 10.88 19.92 -3.34
CA GLU A 77 11.99 19.03 -3.03
C GLU A 77 11.58 17.90 -2.09
N GLN A 78 10.83 18.23 -1.05
CA GLN A 78 10.30 17.23 -0.12
C GLN A 78 9.28 16.31 -0.81
N ALA A 79 8.45 16.86 -1.68
CA ALA A 79 7.51 16.06 -2.48
C ALA A 79 8.25 15.06 -3.37
N ALA A 80 9.32 15.51 -4.04
CA ALA A 80 10.13 14.65 -4.89
C ALA A 80 10.84 13.55 -4.09
N ALA A 81 11.31 13.86 -2.89
CA ALA A 81 11.95 12.89 -2.00
C ALA A 81 10.95 11.78 -1.59
N GLU A 82 9.72 12.17 -1.25
CA GLU A 82 8.67 11.19 -0.90
C GLU A 82 8.30 10.31 -2.10
N ARG A 83 8.21 10.89 -3.30
CA ARG A 83 7.95 10.12 -4.52
C ARG A 83 9.05 9.11 -4.80
N ALA A 84 10.30 9.50 -4.62
CA ALA A 84 11.45 8.61 -4.83
C ALA A 84 11.41 7.43 -3.86
N GLU A 85 11.07 7.66 -2.60
CA GLU A 85 10.87 6.59 -1.61
C GLU A 85 9.70 5.68 -2.01
N GLY A 86 8.61 6.26 -2.48
CA GLY A 86 7.46 5.49 -2.97
C GLY A 86 7.81 4.58 -4.13
N GLU A 87 8.66 5.03 -5.04
CA GLU A 87 9.12 4.22 -6.18
C GLU A 87 9.95 3.02 -5.73
N VAL A 88 10.79 3.19 -4.71
CA VAL A 88 11.54 2.06 -4.14
C VAL A 88 10.58 1.00 -3.62
N LEU A 89 9.56 1.40 -2.88
CA LEU A 89 8.54 0.48 -2.34
C LEU A 89 7.74 -0.19 -3.46
N ALA A 90 7.39 0.55 -4.50
CA ALA A 90 6.62 0.02 -5.63
C ALA A 90 7.34 -1.14 -6.33
N GLY A 91 8.67 -1.16 -6.29
CA GLY A 91 9.46 -2.26 -6.86
C GLY A 91 9.24 -3.62 -6.17
N TYR A 92 8.67 -3.63 -4.98
CA TYR A 92 8.36 -4.85 -4.22
C TYR A 92 6.89 -5.23 -4.28
N LEU A 93 6.06 -4.41 -4.89
CA LEU A 93 4.61 -4.58 -4.92
C LEU A 93 4.15 -5.00 -6.33
N PRO A 94 3.01 -5.72 -6.43
CA PRO A 94 2.37 -5.90 -7.72
C PRO A 94 2.04 -4.55 -8.36
N ALA A 95 1.82 -4.52 -9.68
CA ALA A 95 1.44 -3.30 -10.38
C ALA A 95 0.21 -2.68 -9.70
N GLN A 96 0.34 -1.43 -9.28
CA GLN A 96 -0.73 -0.72 -8.59
C GLN A 96 -1.85 -0.35 -9.53
N LEU A 97 -3.08 -0.39 -9.03
CA LEU A 97 -4.26 -0.02 -9.82
C LEU A 97 -4.32 1.50 -10.01
N SER A 98 -4.60 1.93 -11.25
CA SER A 98 -4.96 3.32 -11.53
C SER A 98 -6.36 3.60 -10.96
N ASP A 99 -6.72 4.88 -10.88
CA ASP A 99 -8.07 5.27 -10.44
C ASP A 99 -9.15 4.68 -11.35
N ASP A 100 -8.92 4.67 -12.66
CA ASP A 100 -9.87 4.09 -13.63
C ASP A 100 -9.99 2.57 -13.48
N GLU A 101 -8.87 1.88 -13.30
CA GLU A 101 -8.87 0.43 -13.08
C GLU A 101 -9.60 0.07 -11.78
N LEU A 102 -9.35 0.82 -10.72
CA LEU A 102 -10.04 0.61 -9.44
C LEU A 102 -11.53 0.86 -9.58
N ALA A 103 -11.92 1.95 -10.25
CA ALA A 103 -13.32 2.27 -10.49
C ALA A 103 -14.04 1.15 -11.26
N THR A 104 -13.38 0.56 -12.26
CA THR A 104 -13.92 -0.57 -13.02
C THR A 104 -14.14 -1.79 -12.13
N LEU A 105 -13.16 -2.14 -11.30
CA LEU A 105 -13.28 -3.28 -10.39
C LEU A 105 -14.37 -3.07 -9.34
N VAL A 106 -14.49 -1.86 -8.82
CA VAL A 106 -15.54 -1.51 -7.86
C VAL A 106 -16.92 -1.63 -8.49
N SER A 107 -17.09 -1.08 -9.69
CA SER A 107 -18.36 -1.18 -10.42
C SER A 107 -18.77 -2.62 -10.70
N ALA A 108 -17.82 -3.47 -11.08
CA ALA A 108 -18.06 -4.89 -11.32
C ALA A 108 -18.49 -5.60 -10.02
N ALA A 109 -17.84 -5.31 -8.91
CA ALA A 109 -18.19 -5.93 -7.63
C ALA A 109 -19.56 -5.49 -7.13
N ILE A 110 -19.92 -4.23 -7.32
CA ILE A 110 -21.26 -3.72 -6.98
C ILE A 110 -22.32 -4.43 -7.82
N ALA A 111 -22.09 -4.58 -9.12
CA ALA A 111 -23.00 -5.27 -10.03
C ALA A 111 -23.16 -6.76 -9.65
N GLU A 112 -22.05 -7.44 -9.34
CA GLU A 112 -22.07 -8.86 -8.95
C GLU A 112 -22.83 -9.11 -7.66
N THR A 113 -22.67 -8.22 -6.68
CA THR A 113 -23.32 -8.37 -5.36
C THR A 113 -24.75 -7.85 -5.34
N GLY A 114 -25.13 -7.05 -6.33
CA GLY A 114 -26.43 -6.38 -6.35
C GLY A 114 -26.57 -5.33 -5.24
N ALA A 115 -25.47 -4.89 -4.66
CA ALA A 115 -25.48 -3.94 -3.55
C ALA A 115 -26.05 -2.58 -3.96
N SER A 116 -26.84 -1.99 -3.08
CA SER A 116 -27.30 -0.61 -3.21
C SER A 116 -27.25 0.05 -1.83
N GLY A 117 -26.76 1.29 -1.79
CA GLY A 117 -26.59 2.01 -0.53
C GLY A 117 -25.50 1.46 0.35
N MET A 118 -25.25 2.16 1.44
CA MET A 118 -24.12 1.87 2.35
C MET A 118 -24.24 0.53 3.08
N GLN A 119 -25.44 -0.02 3.22
CA GLN A 119 -25.61 -1.32 3.85
C GLN A 119 -24.98 -2.47 3.06
N GLY A 120 -24.70 -2.26 1.77
CA GLY A 120 -24.03 -3.24 0.93
C GLY A 120 -22.52 -3.20 1.00
N MET A 121 -21.93 -2.24 1.71
CA MET A 121 -20.48 -2.01 1.71
C MET A 121 -19.67 -3.23 2.13
N GLY A 122 -20.08 -3.91 3.20
CA GLY A 122 -19.36 -5.08 3.70
C GLY A 122 -19.25 -6.19 2.67
N GLN A 123 -20.32 -6.45 1.94
CA GLN A 123 -20.37 -7.50 0.92
C GLN A 123 -19.52 -7.13 -0.30
N VAL A 124 -19.57 -5.87 -0.73
CA VAL A 124 -18.73 -5.37 -1.82
C VAL A 124 -17.25 -5.48 -1.45
N MET A 125 -16.88 -5.05 -0.25
CA MET A 125 -15.50 -5.14 0.24
C MET A 125 -15.02 -6.59 0.30
N LYS A 126 -15.86 -7.51 0.76
CA LYS A 126 -15.53 -8.94 0.81
C LYS A 126 -15.21 -9.49 -0.59
N THR A 127 -15.97 -9.07 -1.59
CA THR A 127 -15.75 -9.47 -2.98
C THR A 127 -14.49 -8.85 -3.57
N LEU A 128 -14.22 -7.59 -3.26
CA LEU A 128 -13.08 -6.84 -3.81
C LEU A 128 -11.75 -7.20 -3.20
N THR A 129 -11.69 -7.44 -1.90
CA THR A 129 -10.42 -7.60 -1.18
C THR A 129 -9.46 -8.58 -1.85
N PRO A 130 -9.87 -9.79 -2.26
CA PRO A 130 -8.94 -10.70 -2.94
C PRO A 130 -8.49 -10.21 -4.32
N ARG A 131 -9.31 -9.41 -4.99
CA ARG A 131 -9.02 -8.93 -6.36
C ARG A 131 -8.03 -7.76 -6.37
N VAL A 132 -7.97 -6.98 -5.29
CA VAL A 132 -7.13 -5.80 -5.19
C VAL A 132 -5.95 -5.96 -4.24
N ALA A 133 -5.81 -7.11 -3.62
CA ALA A 133 -4.78 -7.37 -2.60
C ALA A 133 -3.38 -7.04 -3.13
N GLY A 134 -2.67 -6.15 -2.45
CA GLY A 134 -1.34 -5.70 -2.84
C GLY A 134 -1.32 -4.74 -4.03
N ARG A 135 -2.45 -4.48 -4.69
CA ARG A 135 -2.54 -3.61 -5.87
C ARG A 135 -3.18 -2.26 -5.58
N ALA A 136 -3.89 -2.16 -4.48
CA ALA A 136 -4.44 -0.91 -3.97
C ALA A 136 -4.54 -0.99 -2.45
N ASP A 137 -4.29 0.14 -1.80
CA ASP A 137 -4.43 0.25 -0.35
C ASP A 137 -5.90 0.11 0.05
N GLY A 138 -6.16 -0.60 1.15
CA GLY A 138 -7.52 -0.86 1.63
C GLY A 138 -8.34 0.40 1.88
N ALA A 139 -7.72 1.45 2.40
CA ALA A 139 -8.40 2.73 2.63
C ALA A 139 -8.87 3.38 1.32
N ARG A 140 -8.04 3.29 0.28
CA ARG A 140 -8.37 3.81 -1.05
C ARG A 140 -9.53 3.03 -1.68
N VAL A 141 -9.50 1.71 -1.56
CA VAL A 141 -10.58 0.83 -2.05
C VAL A 141 -11.89 1.17 -1.33
N ALA A 142 -11.86 1.26 0.00
CA ALA A 142 -13.03 1.58 0.80
C ALA A 142 -13.61 2.95 0.44
N ALA A 143 -12.76 3.94 0.20
CA ALA A 143 -13.20 5.28 -0.21
C ALA A 143 -13.94 5.25 -1.54
N GLU A 144 -13.43 4.50 -2.53
CA GLU A 144 -14.09 4.39 -3.84
C GLU A 144 -15.42 3.64 -3.74
N VAL A 145 -15.48 2.56 -2.96
CA VAL A 145 -16.74 1.83 -2.72
C VAL A 145 -17.76 2.75 -2.07
N ARG A 146 -17.36 3.49 -1.04
CA ARG A 146 -18.24 4.41 -0.33
C ARG A 146 -18.76 5.50 -1.26
N ARG A 147 -17.90 6.05 -2.10
CA ARG A 147 -18.29 7.07 -3.08
C ARG A 147 -19.35 6.52 -4.05
N ARG A 148 -19.16 5.31 -4.55
CA ARG A 148 -20.08 4.70 -5.51
C ARG A 148 -21.42 4.33 -4.88
N LEU A 149 -21.40 3.76 -3.69
CA LEU A 149 -22.64 3.36 -2.99
C LEU A 149 -23.43 4.57 -2.51
N SER A 150 -22.76 5.67 -2.18
CA SER A 150 -23.43 6.91 -1.77
C SER A 150 -24.08 7.64 -2.94
N ALA A 151 -23.59 7.42 -4.17
CA ALA A 151 -24.13 8.06 -5.38
C ALA A 151 -25.30 7.29 -5.98
N SER A 152 -25.54 6.05 -5.53
CA SER A 152 -26.58 5.18 -6.08
C SER A 152 -27.93 5.31 -5.39
#